data_14900b533d0d53d1fed539f57e48f2de
#
_entry.id   14900b533d0d53d1fed539f57e48f2de
#
_cell.length_a   1.000
_cell.length_b   1.000
_cell.length_c   1.000
_cell.angle_alpha   90.00
_cell.angle_beta   90.00
_cell.angle_gamma   90.00
#
_symmetry.space_group_name_H-M   'P 1'
#
loop_
_entity.id
_entity.type
_entity.pdbx_description
1 polymer ?
#
loop_
_entity_poly.entity_id
_entity_poly.type
_entity_poly.pdbx_seq_one_letter_code
_entity_poly.pdbx_strand_id
1 'polypeptide(L)'
;MMGERKRILVVEDDEHLANSLRRILEFEGFEVDLQFSGVLALNQAAERPPDLVVLDLKLPDLHGYEVCRELRKLFHSWVVPVVMLTGMDRPIDQLRGFAYGADAYLTKPCSAEELLKTIRLLLGELSLA
;
A
#
# COMPACT_ATOMS: atom_id res chain seq x y z
N MET A 1 -11.98 14.31 -21.76
CA MET A 1 -10.58 13.98 -21.54
C MET A 1 -10.48 12.98 -20.40
N MET A 2 -9.65 12.00 -20.59
CA MET A 2 -9.43 11.03 -19.54
C MET A 2 -8.59 11.65 -18.41
N GLY A 3 -9.01 11.46 -17.18
CA GLY A 3 -8.21 11.87 -16.04
C GLY A 3 -6.89 11.12 -15.97
N GLU A 4 -5.97 11.64 -15.19
CA GLU A 4 -4.71 10.96 -14.93
C GLU A 4 -4.98 9.67 -14.18
N ARG A 5 -4.17 8.63 -14.47
CA ARG A 5 -4.24 7.39 -13.73
C ARG A 5 -3.76 7.61 -12.30
N LYS A 6 -4.45 6.99 -11.36
CA LYS A 6 -3.97 6.94 -9.99
C LYS A 6 -2.73 6.07 -9.92
N ARG A 7 -1.77 6.51 -9.12
CA ARG A 7 -0.50 5.81 -8.96
C ARG A 7 -0.47 5.09 -7.63
N ILE A 8 -0.11 3.81 -7.68
CA ILE A 8 0.01 2.97 -6.49
C ILE A 8 1.46 2.54 -6.35
N LEU A 9 2.03 2.76 -5.17
CA LEU A 9 3.34 2.24 -4.81
C LEU A 9 3.14 0.94 -4.06
N VAL A 10 3.68 -0.15 -4.59
CA VAL A 10 3.64 -1.46 -3.95
C VAL A 10 5.01 -1.74 -3.33
N VAL A 11 5.04 -1.97 -2.03
CA VAL A 11 6.25 -2.26 -1.26
C VAL A 11 6.18 -3.71 -0.78
N GLU A 12 6.90 -4.58 -1.47
CA GLU A 12 6.85 -6.03 -1.28
C GLU A 12 8.16 -6.63 -1.73
N ASP A 13 8.86 -7.36 -0.87
CA ASP A 13 10.16 -7.94 -1.20
C ASP A 13 10.08 -9.26 -1.97
N ASP A 14 8.93 -9.95 -1.95
CA ASP A 14 8.70 -11.13 -2.78
C ASP A 14 8.40 -10.68 -4.21
N GLU A 15 9.36 -10.89 -5.11
CA GLU A 15 9.23 -10.44 -6.50
C GLU A 15 8.05 -11.04 -7.24
N HIS A 16 7.75 -12.32 -6.99
CA HIS A 16 6.60 -12.97 -7.65
C HIS A 16 5.29 -12.33 -7.22
N LEU A 17 5.13 -12.11 -5.93
CA LEU A 17 3.94 -11.45 -5.42
C LEU A 17 3.86 -10.01 -5.90
N ALA A 18 4.96 -9.27 -5.83
CA ALA A 18 5.01 -7.89 -6.28
C ALA A 18 4.60 -7.76 -7.75
N ASN A 19 5.12 -8.63 -8.61
CA ASN A 19 4.78 -8.62 -10.03
C ASN A 19 3.33 -9.05 -10.29
N SER A 20 2.81 -9.98 -9.49
CA SER A 20 1.40 -10.36 -9.58
C SER A 20 0.48 -9.19 -9.20
N LEU A 21 0.81 -8.48 -8.14
CA LEU A 21 0.06 -7.29 -7.72
C LEU A 21 0.11 -6.22 -8.81
N ARG A 22 1.28 -5.99 -9.41
CA ARG A 22 1.41 -5.03 -10.50
C ARG A 22 0.45 -5.37 -11.64
N ARG A 23 0.44 -6.63 -12.09
CA ARG A 23 -0.41 -7.04 -13.20
C ARG A 23 -1.89 -6.84 -12.90
N ILE A 24 -2.31 -7.21 -11.70
CA ILE A 24 -3.70 -7.03 -11.28
C ILE A 24 -4.08 -5.54 -11.29
N LEU A 25 -3.24 -4.71 -10.70
CA LEU A 25 -3.53 -3.29 -10.56
C LEU A 25 -3.44 -2.56 -11.90
N GLU A 26 -2.46 -2.89 -12.73
CA GLU A 26 -2.34 -2.27 -14.06
C GLU A 26 -3.50 -2.65 -14.96
N PHE A 27 -3.96 -3.89 -14.87
CA PHE A 27 -5.14 -4.33 -15.61
C PHE A 27 -6.37 -3.51 -15.26
N GLU A 28 -6.46 -3.05 -14.00
CA GLU A 28 -7.58 -2.25 -13.53
C GLU A 28 -7.39 -0.74 -13.75
N GLY A 29 -6.34 -0.36 -14.46
CA GLY A 29 -6.13 1.02 -14.88
C GLY A 29 -5.22 1.85 -14.00
N PHE A 30 -4.59 1.26 -12.99
CA PHE A 30 -3.66 1.97 -12.13
C PHE A 30 -2.26 2.01 -12.73
N GLU A 31 -1.52 3.06 -12.42
CA GLU A 31 -0.08 3.13 -12.66
C GLU A 31 0.61 2.57 -11.42
N VAL A 32 1.57 1.65 -11.60
CA VAL A 32 2.15 0.92 -10.46
C VAL A 32 3.66 1.06 -10.45
N ASP A 33 4.19 1.46 -9.30
CA ASP A 33 5.63 1.41 -9.02
C ASP A 33 5.86 0.31 -8.00
N LEU A 34 6.95 -0.46 -8.17
CA LEU A 34 7.35 -1.50 -7.23
C LEU A 34 8.63 -1.10 -6.52
N GLN A 35 8.67 -1.33 -5.21
CA GLN A 35 9.91 -1.27 -4.45
C GLN A 35 9.99 -2.49 -3.54
N PHE A 36 11.20 -3.01 -3.39
CA PHE A 36 11.43 -4.26 -2.67
C PHE A 36 12.04 -4.04 -1.29
N SER A 37 12.24 -2.79 -0.89
CA SER A 37 12.75 -2.44 0.43
C SER A 37 12.08 -1.18 0.96
N GLY A 38 12.12 -1.01 2.28
CA GLY A 38 11.49 0.14 2.92
C GLY A 38 12.20 1.44 2.60
N VAL A 39 13.53 1.45 2.60
CA VAL A 39 14.31 2.66 2.29
C VAL A 39 14.04 3.14 0.88
N LEU A 40 14.07 2.22 -0.10
CA LEU A 40 13.81 2.59 -1.49
C LEU A 40 12.38 3.08 -1.69
N ALA A 41 11.43 2.49 -0.96
CA ALA A 41 10.04 2.93 -1.02
C ALA A 41 9.89 4.36 -0.50
N LEU A 42 10.52 4.68 0.62
CA LEU A 42 10.47 6.02 1.19
C LEU A 42 11.12 7.05 0.26
N ASN A 43 12.26 6.70 -0.32
CA ASN A 43 12.93 7.58 -1.26
C ASN A 43 12.06 7.87 -2.49
N GLN A 44 11.46 6.85 -3.06
CA GLN A 44 10.58 7.03 -4.21
C GLN A 44 9.33 7.83 -3.86
N ALA A 45 8.73 7.56 -2.71
CA ALA A 45 7.54 8.28 -2.28
C ALA A 45 7.83 9.77 -2.10
N ALA A 46 9.02 10.12 -1.61
CA ALA A 46 9.42 11.50 -1.45
C ALA A 46 9.65 12.20 -2.79
N GLU A 47 10.25 11.51 -3.75
CA GLU A 47 10.52 12.06 -5.08
C GLU A 47 9.26 12.14 -5.95
N ARG A 48 8.42 11.12 -5.85
CA ARG A 48 7.24 10.96 -6.70
C ARG A 48 6.08 10.45 -5.84
N PRO A 49 5.36 11.35 -5.16
CA PRO A 49 4.29 10.95 -4.25
C PRO A 49 3.23 10.08 -4.91
N PRO A 50 2.93 8.90 -4.34
CA PRO A 50 1.86 8.06 -4.87
C PRO A 50 0.50 8.53 -4.39
N ASP A 51 -0.55 8.00 -5.00
CA ASP A 51 -1.92 8.23 -4.53
C ASP A 51 -2.30 7.25 -3.43
N LEU A 52 -1.63 6.10 -3.37
CA LEU A 52 -1.86 5.07 -2.36
C LEU A 52 -0.66 4.16 -2.27
N VAL A 53 -0.40 3.60 -1.09
CA VAL A 53 0.69 2.63 -0.87
C VAL A 53 0.11 1.31 -0.40
N VAL A 54 0.54 0.22 -1.05
CA VAL A 54 0.32 -1.15 -0.57
C VAL A 54 1.63 -1.62 0.05
N LEU A 55 1.61 -1.98 1.32
CA LEU A 55 2.82 -2.15 2.12
C LEU A 55 2.81 -3.47 2.87
N ASP A 56 3.83 -4.30 2.64
CA ASP A 56 4.07 -5.46 3.50
C ASP A 56 4.86 -5.04 4.74
N LEU A 57 4.64 -5.74 5.84
CA LEU A 57 5.31 -5.46 7.10
C LEU A 57 6.71 -6.06 7.17
N LYS A 58 6.92 -7.22 6.55
CA LYS A 58 8.21 -7.91 6.58
C LYS A 58 9.06 -7.52 5.39
N LEU A 59 9.88 -6.51 5.57
CA LEU A 59 10.81 -6.03 4.55
C LEU A 59 12.25 -6.32 5.00
N PRO A 60 13.22 -6.37 4.06
CA PRO A 60 14.59 -6.77 4.42
C PRO A 60 15.35 -5.76 5.26
N ASP A 61 15.00 -4.48 5.20
CA ASP A 61 15.76 -3.40 5.84
C ASP A 61 15.00 -2.69 6.97
N LEU A 62 13.73 -2.35 6.76
CA LEU A 62 12.88 -1.69 7.74
C LEU A 62 11.62 -2.50 7.97
N HIS A 63 11.12 -2.49 9.20
CA HIS A 63 9.80 -3.06 9.44
C HIS A 63 8.73 -2.15 8.82
N GLY A 64 7.69 -2.75 8.23
CA GLY A 64 6.65 -1.98 7.56
C GLY A 64 5.95 -0.95 8.45
N TYR A 65 5.84 -1.20 9.75
CA TYR A 65 5.30 -0.20 10.68
C TYR A 65 6.12 1.09 10.64
N GLU A 66 7.45 0.97 10.59
CA GLU A 66 8.32 2.12 10.51
C GLU A 66 8.19 2.85 9.18
N VAL A 67 8.05 2.10 8.09
CA VAL A 67 7.80 2.69 6.77
C VAL A 67 6.51 3.50 6.80
N CYS A 68 5.45 2.95 7.37
CA CYS A 68 4.17 3.64 7.48
C CYS A 68 4.30 4.94 8.30
N ARG A 69 4.99 4.86 9.43
CA ARG A 69 5.22 6.03 10.27
C ARG A 69 5.98 7.12 9.52
N GLU A 70 7.04 6.75 8.77
CA GLU A 70 7.82 7.72 7.99
C GLU A 70 7.00 8.31 6.84
N LEU A 71 6.13 7.51 6.21
CA LEU A 71 5.21 8.02 5.20
C LEU A 71 4.28 9.09 5.77
N ARG A 72 3.80 8.89 6.99
CA ARG A 72 2.93 9.87 7.67
C ARG A 72 3.66 11.17 7.96
N LYS A 73 4.95 11.12 8.24
CA LYS A 73 5.76 12.33 8.39
C LYS A 73 5.95 13.06 7.08
N LEU A 74 6.18 12.32 5.99
CA LEU A 74 6.38 12.91 4.66
C LEU A 74 5.13 13.62 4.15
N PHE A 75 3.96 13.07 4.38
CA PHE A 75 2.73 13.53 3.77
C PHE A 75 1.75 14.21 4.73
N HIS A 76 2.23 14.63 5.91
CA HIS A 76 1.43 15.38 6.88
C HIS A 76 0.00 14.81 7.03
N SER A 77 -0.08 13.64 7.63
CA SER A 77 -1.33 12.96 8.00
C SER A 77 -2.33 12.67 6.87
N TRP A 78 -2.51 11.41 6.57
CA TRP A 78 -3.68 10.84 5.90
C TRP A 78 -3.93 11.27 4.43
N VAL A 79 -3.04 12.08 3.82
CA VAL A 79 -3.17 12.46 2.41
C VAL A 79 -2.96 11.27 1.48
N VAL A 80 -2.06 10.37 1.85
CA VAL A 80 -1.78 9.15 1.08
C VAL A 80 -2.26 7.95 1.87
N PRO A 81 -3.31 7.25 1.41
CA PRO A 81 -3.76 6.04 2.09
C PRO A 81 -2.70 4.95 2.08
N VAL A 82 -2.61 4.21 3.17
CA VAL A 82 -1.71 3.06 3.30
C VAL A 82 -2.54 1.81 3.59
N VAL A 83 -2.42 0.82 2.71
CA VAL A 83 -3.02 -0.51 2.88
C VAL A 83 -1.89 -1.46 3.26
N MET A 84 -1.93 -2.01 4.46
CA MET A 84 -1.01 -3.08 4.84
C MET A 84 -1.53 -4.40 4.28
N LEU A 85 -0.67 -5.12 3.57
CA LEU A 85 -0.99 -6.44 3.01
C LEU A 85 0.12 -7.40 3.45
N THR A 86 -0.18 -8.25 4.42
CA THR A 86 0.86 -9.00 5.12
C THR A 86 0.34 -10.36 5.61
N GLY A 87 1.27 -11.28 5.84
CA GLY A 87 0.95 -12.58 6.47
C GLY A 87 0.79 -12.50 7.98
N MET A 88 1.08 -11.34 8.59
CA MET A 88 0.90 -11.16 10.04
C MET A 88 -0.58 -10.96 10.34
N ASP A 89 -1.21 -11.98 10.90
CA ASP A 89 -2.67 -12.05 11.00
C ASP A 89 -3.23 -12.00 12.42
N ARG A 90 -2.38 -11.79 13.42
CA ARG A 90 -2.85 -11.71 14.81
C ARG A 90 -3.58 -10.38 15.06
N PRO A 91 -4.60 -10.37 15.95
CA PRO A 91 -5.28 -9.12 16.28
C PRO A 91 -4.35 -7.99 16.72
N ILE A 92 -3.29 -8.32 17.49
CA ILE A 92 -2.32 -7.32 17.92
C ILE A 92 -1.54 -6.71 16.74
N ASP A 93 -1.30 -7.48 15.69
CA ASP A 93 -0.62 -6.99 14.51
C ASP A 93 -1.48 -5.94 13.81
N GLN A 94 -2.79 -6.18 13.71
CA GLN A 94 -3.72 -5.24 13.13
C GLN A 94 -3.82 -3.95 13.94
N LEU A 95 -3.91 -4.07 15.26
CA LEU A 95 -3.94 -2.91 16.14
C LEU A 95 -2.69 -2.06 15.98
N ARG A 96 -1.53 -2.68 15.90
CA ARG A 96 -0.27 -1.97 15.65
C ARG A 96 -0.28 -1.29 14.29
N GLY A 97 -0.77 -1.97 13.25
CA GLY A 97 -0.87 -1.39 11.93
C GLY A 97 -1.65 -0.09 11.93
N PHE A 98 -2.82 -0.09 12.54
CA PHE A 98 -3.64 1.11 12.64
C PHE A 98 -2.99 2.17 13.54
N ALA A 99 -2.34 1.77 14.62
CA ALA A 99 -1.64 2.70 15.51
C ALA A 99 -0.49 3.41 14.80
N TYR A 100 0.18 2.74 13.85
CA TYR A 100 1.25 3.35 13.06
C TYR A 100 0.74 4.14 11.85
N GLY A 101 -0.55 4.11 11.60
CA GLY A 101 -1.16 4.96 10.59
C GLY A 101 -1.71 4.28 9.35
N ALA A 102 -1.89 2.96 9.37
CA ALA A 102 -2.53 2.27 8.25
C ALA A 102 -4.01 2.66 8.16
N ASP A 103 -4.51 2.78 6.94
CA ASP A 103 -5.94 3.01 6.67
C ASP A 103 -6.70 1.70 6.52
N ALA A 104 -6.01 0.64 6.09
CA ALA A 104 -6.57 -0.68 5.99
C ALA A 104 -5.50 -1.74 6.27
N TYR A 105 -5.95 -2.91 6.70
CA TYR A 105 -5.07 -4.03 7.01
C TYR A 105 -5.66 -5.28 6.42
N LEU A 106 -4.96 -5.86 5.43
CA LEU A 106 -5.39 -7.08 4.76
C LEU A 106 -4.38 -8.19 5.02
N THR A 107 -4.87 -9.40 5.27
CA THR A 107 -3.99 -10.53 5.54
C THR A 107 -3.84 -11.41 4.30
N LYS A 108 -2.63 -11.91 4.08
CA LYS A 108 -2.36 -12.88 3.01
C LYS A 108 -2.83 -14.28 3.42
N PRO A 109 -3.43 -15.05 2.54
CA PRO A 109 -3.78 -14.70 1.16
C PRO A 109 -4.99 -13.77 1.10
N CYS A 110 -4.95 -12.83 0.17
CA CYS A 110 -6.02 -11.87 -0.04
C CYS A 110 -6.45 -11.96 -1.51
N SER A 111 -7.76 -11.99 -1.74
CA SER A 111 -8.25 -12.04 -3.11
C SER A 111 -8.01 -10.71 -3.84
N ALA A 112 -7.86 -10.78 -5.15
CA ALA A 112 -7.74 -9.58 -5.97
C ALA A 112 -8.96 -8.68 -5.78
N GLU A 113 -10.15 -9.27 -5.69
CA GLU A 113 -11.39 -8.54 -5.50
C GLU A 113 -11.39 -7.74 -4.19
N GLU A 114 -10.98 -8.37 -3.08
CA GLU A 114 -10.91 -7.69 -1.79
C GLU A 114 -9.90 -6.55 -1.81
N LEU A 115 -8.72 -6.79 -2.38
CA LEU A 115 -7.68 -5.76 -2.48
C LEU A 115 -8.17 -4.58 -3.32
N LEU A 116 -8.73 -4.84 -4.50
CA LEU A 116 -9.21 -3.79 -5.40
C LEU A 116 -10.34 -2.98 -4.77
N LYS A 117 -11.27 -3.65 -4.09
CA LYS A 117 -12.36 -2.98 -3.41
C LYS A 117 -11.84 -2.04 -2.32
N THR A 118 -10.88 -2.51 -1.54
CA THR A 118 -10.26 -1.70 -0.48
C THR A 118 -9.55 -0.48 -1.08
N ILE A 119 -8.75 -0.69 -2.12
CA ILE A 119 -8.02 0.39 -2.79
C ILE A 119 -8.99 1.44 -3.33
N ARG A 120 -10.02 1.03 -4.05
CA ARG A 120 -10.98 1.95 -4.64
C ARG A 120 -11.77 2.72 -3.60
N LEU A 121 -12.12 2.05 -2.51
CA LEU A 121 -12.79 2.71 -1.39
C LEU A 121 -11.91 3.83 -0.81
N LEU A 122 -10.64 3.54 -0.57
CA LEU A 122 -9.72 4.52 0.00
C LEU A 122 -9.39 5.66 -0.97
N LEU A 123 -9.42 5.40 -2.27
CA LEU A 123 -9.22 6.44 -3.27
C LEU A 123 -10.49 7.25 -3.56
N GLY A 124 -11.60 6.94 -2.89
CA GLY A 124 -12.85 7.65 -3.09
C GLY A 124 -13.58 7.27 -4.38
N GLU A 125 -13.23 6.14 -4.98
CA GLU A 125 -13.87 5.67 -6.21
C GLU A 125 -15.09 4.78 -5.96
N LEU A 126 -15.31 4.35 -4.70
CA LEU A 126 -16.48 3.59 -4.30
C LEU A 126 -17.16 4.27 -3.14
N SER A 127 -18.50 4.18 -3.13
CA SER A 127 -19.32 4.69 -2.04
C SER A 127 -19.59 3.57 -1.02
N LEU A 128 -19.69 3.93 0.26
CA LEU A 128 -20.14 3.03 1.31
C LEU A 128 -21.66 2.97 1.42
N ALA A 129 -22.33 3.87 0.76
CA ALA A 129 -23.79 3.96 0.80
C ALA A 129 -24.46 2.87 -0.01
#